data_8ceddef962c51c4f8972debe75489bf8
#
_entry.id   8ceddef962c51c4f8972debe75489bf8
#
_cell.length_a   1.000
_cell.length_b   1.000
_cell.length_c   1.000
_cell.angle_alpha   90.00
_cell.angle_beta   90.00
_cell.angle_gamma   90.00
#
_symmetry.space_group_name_H-M   'P 1'
#
loop_
_entity.id
_entity.type
_entity.pdbx_description
1 polymer ?
#
loop_
_entity_poly.entity_id
_entity_poly.type
_entity_poly.pdbx_seq_one_letter_code
_entity_poly.pdbx_strand_id
1 'polypeptide(L)'
;MLTENQILENKTKWLELCKKLNFDMTELAKFLEAVDYWHAPYSSQNSYSYPGGLCEYSLKLVNELGTLVNAYFPDRYGAEDILKVGLFKDIYRAELYEPYMKNVKNDKGEWVQEPAFRYRDERNVYGDLNFGSYMTAKNYANFTDEQIEAIIIAGTKNDFMGDYQKIAKQYPLVILTEMAMKSAYYF
;
A
#
# COMPACT_ATOMS: atom_id res chain seq x y z
N MET A 1 9.84 2.79 14.95
CA MET A 1 10.74 2.65 13.78
C MET A 1 11.16 1.20 13.72
N LEU A 2 11.16 0.58 12.54
CA LEU A 2 11.59 -0.82 12.38
C LEU A 2 13.11 -0.94 12.42
N THR A 3 13.60 -2.07 12.91
CA THR A 3 14.99 -2.50 12.76
C THR A 3 15.19 -3.13 11.38
N GLU A 4 16.44 -3.21 10.88
CA GLU A 4 16.76 -3.87 9.63
C GLU A 4 16.28 -5.34 9.59
N ASN A 5 16.38 -6.04 10.72
CA ASN A 5 15.87 -7.42 10.82
C ASN A 5 14.34 -7.47 10.64
N GLN A 6 13.59 -6.53 11.19
CA GLN A 6 12.14 -6.45 11.00
C GLN A 6 11.77 -6.11 9.56
N ILE A 7 12.54 -5.23 8.90
CA ILE A 7 12.36 -4.92 7.47
C ILE A 7 12.58 -6.19 6.62
N LEU A 8 13.64 -6.95 6.91
CA LEU A 8 13.93 -8.21 6.22
C LEU A 8 12.86 -9.29 6.47
N GLU A 9 12.35 -9.39 7.69
CA GLU A 9 11.23 -10.28 8.01
C GLU A 9 9.96 -9.90 7.24
N ASN A 10 9.63 -8.62 7.18
CA ASN A 10 8.49 -8.11 6.43
C ASN A 10 8.65 -8.35 4.91
N LYS A 11 9.84 -8.10 4.36
CA LYS A 11 10.19 -8.45 2.98
C LYS A 11 9.93 -9.93 2.69
N THR A 12 10.43 -10.80 3.56
CA THR A 12 10.27 -12.26 3.41
C THR A 12 8.79 -12.65 3.42
N LYS A 13 8.01 -12.16 4.39
CA LYS A 13 6.56 -12.41 4.47
C LYS A 13 5.82 -11.91 3.24
N TRP A 14 6.13 -10.70 2.77
CA TRP A 14 5.50 -10.10 1.58
C TRP A 14 5.75 -10.97 0.33
N LEU A 15 6.99 -11.39 0.12
CA LEU A 15 7.37 -12.23 -1.00
C LEU A 15 6.73 -13.64 -0.92
N GLU A 16 6.62 -14.22 0.26
CA GLU A 16 5.93 -15.50 0.48
C GLU A 16 4.43 -15.41 0.17
N LEU A 17 3.78 -14.32 0.56
CA LEU A 17 2.38 -14.09 0.21
C LEU A 17 2.21 -13.88 -1.30
N CYS A 18 3.09 -13.12 -1.92
CA CYS A 18 3.05 -12.88 -3.35
C CYS A 18 3.27 -14.15 -4.19
N LYS A 19 4.13 -15.08 -3.75
CA LYS A 19 4.33 -16.39 -4.39
C LYS A 19 3.06 -17.23 -4.48
N LYS A 20 2.08 -17.01 -3.59
CA LYS A 20 0.79 -17.72 -3.63
C LYS A 20 -0.10 -17.28 -4.80
N LEU A 21 0.23 -16.17 -5.46
CA LEU A 21 -0.55 -15.62 -6.58
C LEU A 21 -0.28 -16.27 -7.93
N ASN A 22 0.66 -17.23 -7.98
CA ASN A 22 0.95 -18.05 -9.16
C ASN A 22 1.20 -17.26 -10.47
N PHE A 23 2.02 -16.20 -10.40
CA PHE A 23 2.54 -15.49 -11.57
C PHE A 23 4.07 -15.37 -11.51
N ASP A 24 4.69 -15.03 -12.63
CA ASP A 24 6.15 -14.84 -12.69
C ASP A 24 6.54 -13.56 -11.93
N MET A 25 7.23 -13.75 -10.83
CA MET A 25 7.67 -12.65 -9.96
C MET A 25 8.99 -11.99 -10.39
N THR A 26 9.63 -12.47 -11.46
CA THR A 26 10.99 -12.03 -11.82
C THR A 26 11.07 -10.54 -12.06
N GLU A 27 10.18 -9.98 -12.87
CA GLU A 27 10.18 -8.55 -13.18
C GLU A 27 9.63 -7.71 -12.02
N LEU A 28 8.65 -8.22 -11.28
CA LEU A 28 8.17 -7.56 -10.06
C LEU A 28 9.28 -7.44 -9.02
N ALA A 29 10.05 -8.50 -8.78
CA ALA A 29 11.16 -8.48 -7.83
C ALA A 29 12.22 -7.44 -8.23
N LYS A 30 12.58 -7.36 -9.51
CA LYS A 30 13.51 -6.33 -10.02
C LYS A 30 12.97 -4.91 -9.79
N PHE A 31 11.69 -4.69 -10.06
CA PHE A 31 11.05 -3.40 -9.82
C PHE A 31 11.11 -3.02 -8.34
N LEU A 32 10.69 -3.92 -7.43
CA LEU A 32 10.68 -3.66 -5.99
C LEU A 32 12.07 -3.31 -5.44
N GLU A 33 13.12 -3.97 -5.94
CA GLU A 33 14.50 -3.63 -5.58
C GLU A 33 14.93 -2.27 -6.18
N ALA A 34 14.57 -1.99 -7.43
CA ALA A 34 14.95 -0.75 -8.11
C ALA A 34 14.34 0.51 -7.48
N VAL A 35 13.12 0.41 -6.92
CA VAL A 35 12.44 1.51 -6.23
C VAL A 35 12.68 1.52 -4.72
N ASP A 36 13.50 0.60 -4.22
CA ASP A 36 13.75 0.40 -2.79
C ASP A 36 12.45 0.28 -1.96
N TYR A 37 11.50 -0.53 -2.46
CA TYR A 37 10.19 -0.74 -1.83
C TYR A 37 10.31 -1.13 -0.35
N TRP A 38 11.35 -1.89 0.00
CA TRP A 38 11.54 -2.45 1.34
C TRP A 38 11.85 -1.41 2.40
N HIS A 39 12.44 -0.26 2.02
CA HIS A 39 12.71 0.87 2.90
C HIS A 39 11.76 2.06 2.65
N ALA A 40 10.89 1.97 1.66
CA ALA A 40 9.95 3.04 1.36
C ALA A 40 8.98 3.28 2.54
N PRO A 41 8.67 4.56 2.87
CA PRO A 41 7.64 4.90 3.83
C PRO A 41 6.26 4.81 3.16
N TYR A 42 5.22 4.60 3.95
CA TYR A 42 3.85 4.74 3.45
C TYR A 42 3.46 6.21 3.23
N SER A 43 4.00 7.11 4.06
CA SER A 43 3.76 8.55 3.98
C SER A 43 4.99 9.33 4.39
N SER A 44 5.02 10.65 4.12
CA SER A 44 6.08 11.53 4.61
C SER A 44 5.82 12.07 6.02
N GLN A 45 4.62 11.84 6.54
CA GLN A 45 4.17 12.34 7.85
C GLN A 45 3.19 11.32 8.46
N ASN A 46 3.01 11.39 9.78
CA ASN A 46 2.08 10.53 10.53
C ASN A 46 2.49 9.05 10.56
N SER A 47 1.49 8.14 10.56
CA SER A 47 1.72 6.70 10.68
C SER A 47 2.52 6.16 9.50
N TYR A 48 3.41 5.22 9.78
CA TYR A 48 4.28 4.54 8.80
C TYR A 48 5.22 5.47 8.00
N SER A 49 5.58 6.64 8.54
CA SER A 49 6.55 7.58 7.95
C SER A 49 8.00 7.25 8.31
N TYR A 50 8.38 5.98 8.24
CA TYR A 50 9.69 5.46 8.58
C TYR A 50 10.13 4.38 7.57
N PRO A 51 11.43 4.02 7.52
CA PRO A 51 11.91 2.97 6.64
C PRO A 51 11.16 1.65 6.84
N GLY A 52 10.66 1.07 5.76
CA GLY A 52 9.88 -0.16 5.77
C GLY A 52 8.39 0.01 6.06
N GLY A 53 7.93 1.24 6.33
CA GLY A 53 6.54 1.52 6.68
C GLY A 53 5.53 1.14 5.60
N LEU A 54 5.90 1.23 4.31
CA LEU A 54 5.03 0.82 3.21
C LEU A 54 4.81 -0.69 3.19
N CYS A 55 5.87 -1.47 3.32
CA CYS A 55 5.78 -2.93 3.36
C CYS A 55 5.00 -3.42 4.59
N GLU A 56 5.27 -2.85 5.76
CA GLU A 56 4.55 -3.18 7.00
C GLU A 56 3.05 -2.86 6.88
N TYR A 57 2.70 -1.68 6.37
CA TYR A 57 1.31 -1.31 6.11
C TYR A 57 0.63 -2.26 5.14
N SER A 58 1.28 -2.62 4.03
CA SER A 58 0.75 -3.56 3.05
C SER A 58 0.43 -4.93 3.66
N LEU A 59 1.32 -5.47 4.48
CA LEU A 59 1.09 -6.73 5.20
C LEU A 59 -0.09 -6.64 6.18
N LYS A 60 -0.20 -5.52 6.89
CA LYS A 60 -1.32 -5.28 7.79
C LYS A 60 -2.63 -5.13 7.02
N LEU A 61 -2.62 -4.43 5.89
CA LEU A 61 -3.78 -4.32 5.01
C LEU A 61 -4.27 -5.69 4.52
N VAL A 62 -3.37 -6.59 4.12
CA VAL A 62 -3.72 -7.97 3.75
C VAL A 62 -4.43 -8.69 4.91
N ASN A 63 -3.90 -8.56 6.12
CA ASN A 63 -4.49 -9.21 7.31
C ASN A 63 -5.88 -8.65 7.64
N GLU A 64 -6.02 -7.33 7.66
CA GLU A 64 -7.30 -6.66 7.95
C GLU A 64 -8.35 -6.98 6.88
N LEU A 65 -7.95 -6.92 5.59
CA LEU A 65 -8.84 -7.26 4.49
C LEU A 65 -9.28 -8.74 4.57
N GLY A 66 -8.36 -9.64 4.88
CA GLY A 66 -8.68 -11.05 5.08
C GLY A 66 -9.66 -11.29 6.21
N THR A 67 -9.50 -10.58 7.33
CA THR A 67 -10.42 -10.62 8.47
C THR A 67 -11.82 -10.16 8.07
N LEU A 68 -11.92 -9.02 7.38
CA LEU A 68 -13.21 -8.48 6.95
C LEU A 68 -13.89 -9.36 5.88
N VAL A 69 -13.13 -9.87 4.91
CA VAL A 69 -13.65 -10.79 3.89
C VAL A 69 -14.24 -12.04 4.56
N ASN A 70 -13.50 -12.67 5.47
CA ASN A 70 -13.98 -13.86 6.18
C ASN A 70 -15.21 -13.60 7.06
N ALA A 71 -15.33 -12.39 7.61
CA ALA A 71 -16.46 -12.01 8.45
C ALA A 71 -17.74 -11.71 7.65
N TYR A 72 -17.61 -11.08 6.49
CA TYR A 72 -18.78 -10.58 5.75
C TYR A 72 -19.11 -11.35 4.47
N PHE A 73 -18.10 -11.94 3.80
CA PHE A 73 -18.26 -12.58 2.50
C PHE A 73 -17.34 -13.82 2.36
N PRO A 74 -17.41 -14.81 3.28
CA PRO A 74 -16.47 -15.94 3.33
C PRO A 74 -16.45 -16.80 2.08
N ASP A 75 -17.56 -16.87 1.35
CA ASP A 75 -17.71 -17.72 0.15
C ASP A 75 -17.56 -16.95 -1.17
N ARG A 76 -17.37 -15.63 -1.11
CA ARG A 76 -17.32 -14.78 -2.32
C ARG A 76 -15.90 -14.49 -2.77
N TYR A 77 -14.98 -14.23 -1.85
CA TYR A 77 -13.62 -13.82 -2.14
C TYR A 77 -12.61 -14.84 -1.62
N GLY A 78 -11.65 -15.17 -2.47
CA GLY A 78 -10.57 -16.07 -2.14
C GLY A 78 -9.30 -15.35 -1.65
N ALA A 79 -8.29 -16.15 -1.32
CA ALA A 79 -6.98 -15.63 -0.94
C ALA A 79 -6.36 -14.76 -2.05
N GLU A 80 -6.63 -15.05 -3.31
CA GLU A 80 -6.12 -14.29 -4.44
C GLU A 80 -6.64 -12.85 -4.44
N ASP A 81 -7.92 -12.62 -4.17
CA ASP A 81 -8.52 -11.29 -4.11
C ASP A 81 -7.90 -10.46 -2.98
N ILE A 82 -7.79 -11.06 -1.79
CA ILE A 82 -7.19 -10.43 -0.61
C ILE A 82 -5.74 -10.04 -0.88
N LEU A 83 -4.96 -10.97 -1.42
CA LEU A 83 -3.53 -10.77 -1.66
C LEU A 83 -3.28 -9.75 -2.77
N LYS A 84 -3.98 -9.86 -3.90
CA LYS A 84 -3.80 -8.89 -5.00
C LYS A 84 -4.16 -7.48 -4.57
N VAL A 85 -5.28 -7.29 -3.90
CA VAL A 85 -5.66 -5.96 -3.43
C VAL A 85 -4.71 -5.47 -2.34
N GLY A 86 -4.48 -6.25 -1.29
CA GLY A 86 -3.69 -5.81 -0.14
C GLY A 86 -2.21 -5.55 -0.45
N LEU A 87 -1.58 -6.37 -1.31
CA LEU A 87 -0.18 -6.20 -1.66
C LEU A 87 0.06 -5.07 -2.68
N PHE A 88 -0.89 -4.83 -3.59
CA PHE A 88 -0.68 -3.89 -4.69
C PHE A 88 -1.38 -2.54 -4.53
N LYS A 89 -2.29 -2.38 -3.55
CA LYS A 89 -3.09 -1.15 -3.32
C LYS A 89 -2.27 0.14 -3.29
N ASP A 90 -1.09 0.09 -2.70
CA ASP A 90 -0.25 1.27 -2.47
C ASP A 90 1.18 1.12 -3.03
N ILE A 91 1.40 0.17 -3.94
CA ILE A 91 2.73 -0.17 -4.45
C ILE A 91 3.46 1.01 -5.11
N TYR A 92 2.72 1.90 -5.78
CA TYR A 92 3.27 3.10 -6.44
C TYR A 92 3.91 4.10 -5.49
N ARG A 93 3.54 4.08 -4.20
CA ARG A 93 4.12 4.98 -3.19
C ARG A 93 5.64 4.83 -3.08
N ALA A 94 6.20 3.65 -3.35
CA ALA A 94 7.63 3.44 -3.31
C ALA A 94 8.42 4.37 -4.25
N GLU A 95 7.81 4.78 -5.38
CA GLU A 95 8.44 5.68 -6.36
C GLU A 95 8.37 7.16 -5.95
N LEU A 96 7.49 7.51 -5.01
CA LEU A 96 7.11 8.89 -4.74
C LEU A 96 7.80 9.52 -3.55
N TYR A 97 8.51 8.75 -2.75
CA TYR A 97 9.19 9.26 -1.57
C TYR A 97 10.70 9.14 -1.69
N GLU A 98 11.41 10.14 -1.16
CA GLU A 98 12.86 10.09 -1.05
C GLU A 98 13.32 10.48 0.35
N PRO A 99 14.40 9.88 0.85
CA PRO A 99 14.98 10.26 2.13
C PRO A 99 15.63 11.64 2.06
N TYR A 100 15.53 12.41 3.14
CA TYR A 100 16.25 13.68 3.34
C TYR A 100 16.50 13.92 4.82
N MET A 101 17.39 14.87 5.12
CA MET A 101 17.64 15.31 6.49
C MET A 101 16.79 16.55 6.81
N LYS A 102 15.87 16.39 7.77
CA LYS A 102 14.99 17.46 8.24
C LYS A 102 15.60 18.16 9.44
N ASN A 103 15.60 19.50 9.43
CA ASN A 103 15.99 20.28 10.60
C ASN A 103 14.82 20.31 11.60
N VAL A 104 15.06 19.87 12.83
CA VAL A 104 14.11 19.89 13.95
C VAL A 104 14.73 20.51 15.17
N LYS A 105 13.93 21.05 16.09
CA LYS A 105 14.42 21.47 17.40
C LYS A 105 14.31 20.30 18.37
N ASN A 106 15.42 19.98 19.05
CA ASN A 106 15.42 19.02 20.15
C ASN A 106 14.78 19.62 21.41
N ASP A 107 14.64 18.83 22.46
CA ASP A 107 14.04 19.25 23.74
C ASP A 107 14.80 20.42 24.42
N LYS A 108 16.04 20.63 24.04
CA LYS A 108 16.89 21.77 24.53
C LYS A 108 16.73 23.01 23.67
N GLY A 109 15.95 22.99 22.60
CA GLY A 109 15.74 24.09 21.67
C GLY A 109 16.85 24.25 20.63
N GLU A 110 17.80 23.30 20.53
CA GLU A 110 18.89 23.32 19.56
C GLU A 110 18.41 22.70 18.24
N TRP A 111 18.90 23.23 17.12
CA TRP A 111 18.62 22.66 15.81
C TRP A 111 19.46 21.40 15.57
N VAL A 112 18.81 20.29 15.29
CA VAL A 112 19.42 19.00 14.92
C VAL A 112 18.85 18.51 13.60
N GLN A 113 19.59 17.66 12.91
CA GLN A 113 19.10 17.02 11.68
C GLN A 113 18.63 15.60 12.00
N GLU A 114 17.42 15.29 11.55
CA GLU A 114 16.83 13.94 11.66
C GLU A 114 16.48 13.38 10.29
N PRO A 115 16.67 12.06 10.08
CA PRO A 115 16.21 11.40 8.86
C PRO A 115 14.70 11.51 8.72
N ALA A 116 14.25 11.86 7.53
CA ALA A 116 12.84 11.98 7.20
C ALA A 116 12.61 11.63 5.73
N PHE A 117 11.35 11.55 5.32
CA PHE A 117 10.98 11.36 3.92
C PHE A 117 10.20 12.56 3.40
N ARG A 118 10.42 12.91 2.15
CA ARG A 118 9.62 13.91 1.45
C ARG A 118 8.96 13.32 0.21
N TYR A 119 7.77 13.80 -0.08
CA TYR A 119 7.03 13.46 -1.28
C TYR A 119 7.63 14.19 -2.49
N ARG A 120 7.72 13.49 -3.62
CA ARG A 120 8.23 13.99 -4.88
C ARG A 120 7.08 14.09 -5.90
N ASP A 121 6.44 15.24 -5.93
CA ASP A 121 5.28 15.49 -6.79
C ASP A 121 5.61 15.33 -8.28
N GLU A 122 6.82 15.71 -8.68
CA GLU A 122 7.32 15.55 -10.04
C GLU A 122 7.43 14.11 -10.52
N ARG A 123 7.42 13.13 -9.59
CA ARG A 123 7.39 11.70 -9.89
C ARG A 123 5.99 11.13 -10.00
N ASN A 124 4.97 11.87 -9.60
CA ASN A 124 3.58 11.43 -9.70
C ASN A 124 3.03 11.63 -11.11
N VAL A 125 3.57 10.87 -12.06
CA VAL A 125 3.20 10.94 -13.49
C VAL A 125 1.75 10.54 -13.77
N TYR A 126 1.10 9.82 -12.85
CA TYR A 126 -0.30 9.40 -12.97
C TYR A 126 -1.29 10.38 -12.33
N GLY A 127 -0.81 11.38 -11.56
CA GLY A 127 -1.64 12.37 -10.87
C GLY A 127 -2.46 11.85 -9.68
N ASP A 128 -2.74 10.56 -9.63
CA ASP A 128 -3.48 9.89 -8.55
C ASP A 128 -2.72 8.66 -8.05
N LEU A 129 -2.61 8.51 -6.73
CA LEU A 129 -1.83 7.45 -6.08
C LEU A 129 -2.42 6.05 -6.31
N ASN A 130 -3.74 5.95 -6.26
CA ASN A 130 -4.43 4.68 -6.39
C ASN A 130 -4.40 4.21 -7.85
N PHE A 131 -4.67 5.13 -8.78
CA PHE A 131 -4.56 4.85 -10.21
C PHE A 131 -3.10 4.50 -10.58
N GLY A 132 -2.12 5.21 -10.03
CA GLY A 132 -0.69 4.88 -10.19
C GLY A 132 -0.37 3.48 -9.69
N SER A 133 -0.92 3.07 -8.55
CA SER A 133 -0.73 1.72 -8.01
C SER A 133 -1.29 0.64 -8.93
N TYR A 134 -2.48 0.84 -9.50
CA TYR A 134 -3.02 -0.07 -10.51
C TYR A 134 -2.15 -0.09 -11.77
N MET A 135 -1.75 1.09 -12.29
CA MET A 135 -0.91 1.19 -13.49
C MET A 135 0.46 0.52 -13.33
N THR A 136 1.03 0.56 -12.13
CA THR A 136 2.25 -0.18 -11.79
C THR A 136 1.98 -1.67 -11.70
N ALA A 137 0.97 -2.08 -10.92
CA ALA A 137 0.66 -3.47 -10.63
C ALA A 137 0.27 -4.29 -11.87
N LYS A 138 -0.48 -3.71 -12.80
CA LYS A 138 -0.94 -4.39 -14.03
C LYS A 138 0.18 -4.86 -14.95
N ASN A 139 1.40 -4.34 -14.78
CA ASN A 139 2.57 -4.80 -15.54
C ASN A 139 3.06 -6.18 -15.07
N TYR A 140 2.63 -6.63 -13.91
CA TYR A 140 3.13 -7.85 -13.25
C TYR A 140 2.04 -8.89 -12.99
N ALA A 141 0.78 -8.46 -12.83
CA ALA A 141 -0.33 -9.36 -12.54
C ALA A 141 -1.60 -8.94 -13.30
N ASN A 142 -2.47 -9.92 -13.57
CA ASN A 142 -3.82 -9.68 -14.09
C ASN A 142 -4.77 -9.45 -12.92
N PHE A 143 -5.73 -8.54 -13.10
CA PHE A 143 -6.73 -8.19 -12.10
C PHE A 143 -8.14 -8.34 -12.68
N THR A 144 -9.09 -8.74 -11.84
CA THR A 144 -10.52 -8.67 -12.16
C THR A 144 -11.01 -7.22 -12.03
N ASP A 145 -12.14 -6.90 -12.65
CA ASP A 145 -12.74 -5.55 -12.54
C ASP A 145 -12.94 -5.14 -11.07
N GLU A 146 -13.41 -6.07 -10.23
CA GLU A 146 -13.62 -5.80 -8.80
C GLU A 146 -12.31 -5.52 -8.04
N GLN A 147 -11.23 -6.23 -8.36
CA GLN A 147 -9.89 -5.98 -7.80
C GLN A 147 -9.35 -4.61 -8.26
N ILE A 148 -9.57 -4.26 -9.53
CA ILE A 148 -9.18 -2.96 -10.09
C ILE A 148 -9.90 -1.83 -9.36
N GLU A 149 -11.23 -1.93 -9.22
CA GLU A 149 -12.01 -0.93 -8.51
C GLU A 149 -11.62 -0.83 -7.03
N ALA A 150 -11.32 -1.95 -6.37
CA ALA A 150 -10.83 -1.94 -4.99
C ALA A 150 -9.47 -1.24 -4.86
N ILE A 151 -8.57 -1.37 -5.84
CA ILE A 151 -7.28 -0.67 -5.86
C ILE A 151 -7.48 0.83 -6.15
N ILE A 152 -8.31 1.19 -7.12
CA ILE A 152 -8.45 2.58 -7.57
C ILE A 152 -9.35 3.40 -6.65
N ILE A 153 -10.51 2.88 -6.26
CA ILE A 153 -11.58 3.65 -5.61
C ILE A 153 -11.47 3.66 -4.10
N ALA A 154 -11.02 2.55 -3.46
CA ALA A 154 -10.95 2.52 -2.01
C ALA A 154 -10.00 3.61 -1.46
N GLY A 155 -10.51 4.44 -0.56
CA GLY A 155 -9.75 5.52 0.08
C GLY A 155 -9.57 6.77 -0.77
N THR A 156 -10.20 6.88 -1.94
CA THR A 156 -10.26 8.15 -2.69
C THR A 156 -11.10 9.17 -1.91
N LYS A 157 -10.67 10.43 -1.89
CA LYS A 157 -11.50 11.53 -1.37
C LYS A 157 -12.61 11.77 -2.39
N ASN A 158 -13.82 11.36 -2.03
CA ASN A 158 -14.94 11.34 -2.96
C ASN A 158 -15.58 12.72 -3.17
N ASP A 159 -15.22 13.38 -4.24
CA ASP A 159 -16.07 14.43 -4.82
C ASP A 159 -17.25 13.83 -5.64
N PHE A 160 -17.26 12.51 -5.86
CA PHE A 160 -18.25 11.76 -6.66
C PHE A 160 -19.01 10.72 -5.82
N MET A 161 -19.64 11.15 -4.73
CA MET A 161 -20.38 10.24 -3.81
C MET A 161 -21.39 9.33 -4.50
N GLY A 162 -22.03 9.76 -5.58
CA GLY A 162 -23.02 8.98 -6.31
C GLY A 162 -22.38 7.79 -7.06
N ASP A 163 -21.27 8.00 -7.71
CA ASP A 163 -20.56 6.94 -8.44
C ASP A 163 -19.90 5.95 -7.48
N TYR A 164 -19.32 6.44 -6.38
CA TYR A 164 -18.78 5.57 -5.34
C TYR A 164 -19.83 4.60 -4.80
N GLN A 165 -21.01 5.08 -4.42
CA GLN A 165 -22.08 4.24 -3.89
C GLN A 165 -22.54 3.18 -4.88
N LYS A 166 -22.61 3.52 -6.17
CA LYS A 166 -22.95 2.59 -7.24
C LYS A 166 -21.89 1.49 -7.39
N ILE A 167 -20.63 1.89 -7.46
CA ILE A 167 -19.48 0.97 -7.56
C ILE A 167 -19.41 0.06 -6.34
N ALA A 168 -19.50 0.64 -5.14
CA ALA A 168 -19.42 -0.10 -3.89
C ALA A 168 -20.57 -1.11 -3.70
N LYS A 169 -21.78 -0.83 -4.23
CA LYS A 169 -22.87 -1.81 -4.27
C LYS A 169 -22.62 -2.96 -5.24
N GLN A 170 -22.02 -2.67 -6.37
CA GLN A 170 -21.66 -3.67 -7.38
C GLN A 170 -20.48 -4.52 -6.93
N TYR A 171 -19.48 -3.89 -6.30
CA TYR A 171 -18.21 -4.45 -5.89
C TYR A 171 -17.94 -4.25 -4.40
N PRO A 172 -18.49 -5.12 -3.53
CA PRO A 172 -18.31 -5.01 -2.07
C PRO A 172 -16.84 -5.03 -1.61
N LEU A 173 -15.92 -5.59 -2.39
CA LEU A 173 -14.49 -5.58 -2.09
C LEU A 173 -13.94 -4.16 -1.95
N VAL A 174 -14.50 -3.17 -2.64
CA VAL A 174 -14.15 -1.75 -2.51
C VAL A 174 -14.38 -1.24 -1.07
N ILE A 175 -15.58 -1.52 -0.51
CA ILE A 175 -15.90 -1.12 0.87
C ILE A 175 -15.02 -1.86 1.88
N LEU A 176 -14.85 -3.18 1.70
CA LEU A 176 -14.01 -3.98 2.59
C LEU A 176 -12.56 -3.47 2.57
N THR A 177 -12.04 -3.11 1.39
CA THR A 177 -10.71 -2.54 1.26
C THR A 177 -10.60 -1.20 1.97
N GLU A 178 -11.57 -0.31 1.83
CA GLU A 178 -11.56 0.98 2.54
C GLU A 178 -11.63 0.82 4.06
N MET A 179 -12.45 -0.10 4.56
CA MET A 179 -12.51 -0.44 5.98
C MET A 179 -11.17 -1.01 6.48
N ALA A 180 -10.58 -1.94 5.72
CA ALA A 180 -9.28 -2.54 6.02
C ALA A 180 -8.16 -1.49 6.03
N MET A 181 -8.16 -0.54 5.09
CA MET A 181 -7.20 0.57 5.06
C MET A 181 -7.28 1.43 6.31
N LYS A 182 -8.49 1.77 6.75
CA LYS A 182 -8.70 2.53 7.99
C LYS A 182 -8.26 1.75 9.22
N SER A 183 -8.63 0.45 9.30
CA SER A 183 -8.18 -0.43 10.38
C SER A 183 -6.65 -0.54 10.40
N ALA A 184 -6.02 -0.84 9.27
CA ALA A 184 -4.56 -0.96 9.16
C ALA A 184 -3.82 0.34 9.52
N TYR A 185 -4.42 1.50 9.28
CA TYR A 185 -3.79 2.78 9.53
C TYR A 185 -3.88 3.24 10.99
N TYR A 186 -5.00 2.98 11.67
CA TYR A 186 -5.29 3.55 12.99
C TYR A 186 -5.11 2.57 14.15
N PHE A 187 -5.17 1.27 13.93
CA PHE A 187 -5.08 0.20 14.95
C PHE A 187 -3.92 -0.76 14.70
#